data_1c7196c2f2c503fc40746cba654aeaf6
#
_entry.id   1c7196c2f2c503fc40746cba654aeaf6
#
_cell.length_a   1.000
_cell.length_b   1.000
_cell.length_c   1.000
_cell.angle_alpha   90.00
_cell.angle_beta   90.00
_cell.angle_gamma   90.00
#
_symmetry.space_group_name_H-M   'P 1'
#
loop_
_entity.id
_entity.type
_entity.pdbx_description
1 polymer ?
#
loop_
_entity_poly.entity_id
_entity_poly.type
_entity_poly.pdbx_seq_one_letter_code
_entity_poly.pdbx_strand_id
1 'polypeptide(L)'
;MKVNAPRLATVLRMGQWKRGTAVLTGGAIVAMAITYGAQIILTRIFDASSFGIADSFVSLVAILTSFASLRYEDAIMLPETDREASAVMGAAVALLLTTCVLLLGAVLLFGTWIGDTLGSQLLTPYLILVPLALLVHRANELQELWLSRARSFGRVGSVQVVRSSVTAGVRLTAGAAGLAADAAGLIWGFIAGLAGSAAFLRAGSPTRRTSDRPTFADIGQALVRYRRFPLFTMPANLLGALNTRLPFLLFLYFYSAEVVGYFGRAFVAVAIPLSLIGTAISRVFFVAASESIRTGGVTALTTKVHDRLVALAVLPVAAILVAGPELFEAVFGPAWPEAGRYASYLVVWFAIAGISSPLTRLFDVKERQPVDLLISLATFVLLAAALILTGRIHDIDLTLLLVGLAGAAARTVQLATLLAIARVRLLDALVPYLRYGLFVIPLAVGIYLTRGSGSVILLTTLSVGAILYGSLCLLSAYRATPDTQETPTDSKN
;
A
#
# COMPACT_ATOMS: atom_id res chain seq x y z
N MET A 1 -18.98 -46.06 -16.69
CA MET A 1 -18.10 -44.89 -16.76
C MET A 1 -18.20 -44.14 -15.42
N LYS A 2 -17.34 -44.49 -14.43
CA LYS A 2 -17.33 -43.81 -13.12
C LYS A 2 -16.41 -42.58 -13.24
N VAL A 3 -16.99 -41.39 -13.40
CA VAL A 3 -16.26 -40.11 -13.33
C VAL A 3 -15.72 -39.94 -11.91
N ASN A 4 -14.40 -39.86 -11.76
CA ASN A 4 -13.71 -39.71 -10.47
C ASN A 4 -14.20 -38.44 -9.73
N ALA A 5 -15.05 -38.62 -8.73
CA ALA A 5 -15.57 -37.55 -7.85
C ALA A 5 -14.50 -36.60 -7.26
N PRO A 6 -13.26 -37.01 -6.92
CA PRO A 6 -12.23 -36.10 -6.40
C PRO A 6 -11.75 -35.08 -7.43
N ARG A 7 -11.73 -35.39 -8.74
CA ARG A 7 -11.32 -34.43 -9.78
C ARG A 7 -12.36 -33.33 -10.01
N LEU A 8 -13.66 -33.68 -9.98
CA LEU A 8 -14.73 -32.68 -10.11
C LEU A 8 -14.75 -31.68 -8.93
N ALA A 9 -14.57 -32.18 -7.70
CA ALA A 9 -14.47 -31.33 -6.51
C ALA A 9 -13.27 -30.39 -6.55
N THR A 10 -12.14 -30.83 -7.11
CA THR A 10 -10.93 -29.99 -7.28
C THR A 10 -11.14 -28.92 -8.35
N VAL A 11 -11.77 -29.25 -9.48
CA VAL A 11 -12.08 -28.29 -10.56
C VAL A 11 -13.12 -27.25 -10.12
N LEU A 12 -14.16 -27.66 -9.39
CA LEU A 12 -15.16 -26.76 -8.82
C LEU A 12 -14.55 -25.84 -7.75
N ARG A 13 -13.64 -26.36 -6.91
CA ARG A 13 -12.88 -25.55 -5.95
C ARG A 13 -11.99 -24.52 -6.66
N MET A 14 -11.30 -24.89 -7.73
CA MET A 14 -10.48 -23.95 -8.52
C MET A 14 -11.34 -22.85 -9.18
N GLY A 15 -12.53 -23.18 -9.67
CA GLY A 15 -13.47 -22.20 -10.23
C GLY A 15 -13.97 -21.18 -9.19
N GLN A 16 -14.26 -21.61 -7.97
CA GLN A 16 -14.66 -20.73 -6.86
C GLN A 16 -13.51 -19.82 -6.40
N TRP A 17 -12.27 -20.34 -6.36
CA TRP A 17 -11.08 -19.55 -6.05
C TRP A 17 -10.82 -18.46 -7.09
N LYS A 18 -10.90 -18.79 -8.38
CA LYS A 18 -10.73 -17.81 -9.47
C LYS A 18 -11.79 -16.71 -9.41
N ARG A 19 -13.06 -17.06 -9.16
CA ARG A 19 -14.14 -16.07 -8.97
C ARG A 19 -13.93 -15.21 -7.73
N GLY A 20 -13.54 -15.80 -6.60
CA GLY A 20 -13.25 -15.06 -5.37
C GLY A 20 -12.12 -14.05 -5.56
N THR A 21 -11.02 -14.45 -6.19
CA THR A 21 -9.89 -13.56 -6.47
C THR A 21 -10.28 -12.44 -7.45
N ALA A 22 -11.05 -12.73 -8.49
CA ALA A 22 -11.53 -11.72 -9.44
C ALA A 22 -12.42 -10.67 -8.76
N VAL A 23 -13.33 -11.08 -7.86
CA VAL A 23 -14.18 -10.16 -7.10
C VAL A 23 -13.39 -9.30 -6.14
N LEU A 24 -12.41 -9.88 -5.43
CA LEU A 24 -11.52 -9.12 -4.53
C LEU A 24 -10.70 -8.08 -5.31
N THR A 25 -10.13 -8.46 -6.45
CA THR A 25 -9.31 -7.55 -7.28
C THR A 25 -10.17 -6.48 -7.93
N GLY A 26 -11.34 -6.86 -8.48
CA GLY A 26 -12.28 -5.91 -9.09
C GLY A 26 -12.80 -4.88 -8.08
N GLY A 27 -13.17 -5.33 -6.87
CA GLY A 27 -13.57 -4.43 -5.78
C GLY A 27 -12.47 -3.44 -5.39
N ALA A 28 -11.21 -3.90 -5.31
CA ALA A 28 -10.08 -3.03 -5.02
C ALA A 28 -9.85 -1.97 -6.11
N ILE A 29 -9.96 -2.34 -7.39
CA ILE A 29 -9.81 -1.40 -8.52
C ILE A 29 -10.92 -0.33 -8.49
N VAL A 30 -12.18 -0.73 -8.28
CA VAL A 30 -13.31 0.22 -8.19
C VAL A 30 -13.14 1.14 -6.98
N ALA A 31 -12.80 0.60 -5.82
CA ALA A 31 -12.55 1.38 -4.60
C ALA A 31 -11.46 2.43 -4.81
N MET A 32 -10.39 2.05 -5.53
CA MET A 32 -9.31 2.94 -5.89
C MET A 32 -9.74 4.03 -6.85
N ALA A 33 -10.49 3.70 -7.91
CA ALA A 33 -11.01 4.69 -8.84
C ALA A 33 -11.88 5.75 -8.14
N ILE A 34 -12.72 5.32 -7.19
CA ILE A 34 -13.51 6.22 -6.35
C ILE A 34 -12.60 7.09 -5.49
N THR A 35 -11.60 6.51 -4.83
CA THR A 35 -10.68 7.25 -3.95
C THR A 35 -9.89 8.30 -4.72
N TYR A 36 -9.30 7.95 -5.88
CA TYR A 36 -8.53 8.90 -6.70
C TYR A 36 -9.41 9.95 -7.37
N GLY A 37 -10.57 9.54 -7.89
CA GLY A 37 -11.53 10.49 -8.47
C GLY A 37 -12.00 11.52 -7.44
N ALA A 38 -12.36 11.07 -6.24
CA ALA A 38 -12.70 11.98 -5.15
C ALA A 38 -11.51 12.86 -4.74
N GLN A 39 -10.28 12.31 -4.73
CA GLN A 39 -9.08 13.06 -4.35
C GLN A 39 -8.84 14.29 -5.23
N ILE A 40 -9.03 14.16 -6.56
CA ILE A 40 -8.88 15.27 -7.52
C ILE A 40 -9.88 16.40 -7.24
N ILE A 41 -11.09 16.07 -6.79
CA ILE A 41 -12.10 17.07 -6.43
C ILE A 41 -11.78 17.68 -5.05
N LEU A 42 -11.43 16.85 -4.09
CA LEU A 42 -11.15 17.27 -2.71
C LEU A 42 -9.94 18.22 -2.62
N THR A 43 -8.92 18.04 -3.47
CA THR A 43 -7.76 18.95 -3.51
C THR A 43 -8.09 20.35 -4.04
N ARG A 44 -9.24 20.53 -4.68
CA ARG A 44 -9.75 21.86 -5.07
C ARG A 44 -10.63 22.51 -3.99
N ILE A 45 -10.98 21.77 -2.95
CA ILE A 45 -11.87 22.19 -1.87
C ILE A 45 -11.10 22.44 -0.59
N PHE A 46 -10.21 21.49 -0.22
CA PHE A 46 -9.43 21.53 1.01
C PHE A 46 -7.99 21.98 0.73
N ASP A 47 -7.42 22.72 1.64
CA ASP A 47 -6.03 23.18 1.59
C ASP A 47 -5.02 22.08 2.00
N ALA A 48 -3.74 22.34 1.79
CA ALA A 48 -2.68 21.42 2.11
C ALA A 48 -2.56 21.14 3.62
N SER A 49 -2.82 22.13 4.46
CA SER A 49 -2.77 21.98 5.92
C SER A 49 -3.85 21.02 6.43
N SER A 50 -5.09 21.17 5.95
CA SER A 50 -6.21 20.27 6.29
C SER A 50 -5.90 18.82 5.91
N PHE A 51 -5.34 18.60 4.71
CA PHE A 51 -4.88 17.28 4.30
C PHE A 51 -3.73 16.78 5.19
N GLY A 52 -2.80 17.64 5.56
CA GLY A 52 -1.66 17.26 6.39
C GLY A 52 -2.07 16.79 7.79
N ILE A 53 -3.01 17.48 8.42
CA ILE A 53 -3.59 17.07 9.71
C ILE A 53 -4.31 15.72 9.55
N ALA A 54 -5.14 15.58 8.51
CA ALA A 54 -5.87 14.33 8.26
C ALA A 54 -4.92 13.15 7.96
N ASP A 55 -3.88 13.35 7.16
CA ASP A 55 -2.88 12.32 6.84
C ASP A 55 -2.04 11.95 8.07
N SER A 56 -1.72 12.91 8.94
CA SER A 56 -1.06 12.67 10.23
C SER A 56 -1.95 11.87 11.18
N PHE A 57 -3.24 12.23 11.28
CA PHE A 57 -4.23 11.46 12.04
C PHE A 57 -4.32 10.01 11.55
N VAL A 58 -4.48 9.80 10.24
CA VAL A 58 -4.54 8.46 9.63
C VAL A 58 -3.24 7.70 9.85
N SER A 59 -2.08 8.38 9.79
CA SER A 59 -0.78 7.76 10.03
C SER A 59 -0.61 7.32 11.47
N LEU A 60 -1.05 8.13 12.44
CA LEU A 60 -1.07 7.77 13.85
C LEU A 60 -1.96 6.55 14.10
N VAL A 61 -3.20 6.56 13.57
CA VAL A 61 -4.12 5.40 13.66
C VAL A 61 -3.49 4.16 13.03
N ALA A 62 -2.83 4.25 11.89
CA ALA A 62 -2.21 3.11 11.20
C ALA A 62 -1.03 2.51 12.00
N ILE A 63 -0.19 3.35 12.62
CA ILE A 63 0.89 2.88 13.51
C ILE A 63 0.29 2.16 14.72
N LEU A 64 -0.69 2.77 15.39
CA LEU A 64 -1.34 2.17 16.56
C LEU A 64 -2.08 0.87 16.20
N THR A 65 -2.71 0.80 15.02
CA THR A 65 -3.36 -0.41 14.51
C THR A 65 -2.37 -1.58 14.40
N SER A 66 -1.10 -1.33 14.06
CA SER A 66 -0.12 -2.39 13.86
C SER A 66 0.16 -3.25 15.10
N PHE A 67 -0.13 -2.74 16.31
CA PHE A 67 0.08 -3.45 17.56
C PHE A 67 -1.16 -3.55 18.47
N ALA A 68 -2.28 -2.91 18.14
CA ALA A 68 -3.46 -2.77 19.00
C ALA A 68 -4.04 -4.10 19.53
N SER A 69 -3.96 -5.18 18.77
CA SER A 69 -4.39 -6.53 19.12
C SER A 69 -3.22 -7.50 19.23
N LEU A 70 -1.97 -6.99 19.31
CA LEU A 70 -0.72 -7.76 19.33
C LEU A 70 -0.63 -8.81 18.21
N ARG A 71 -1.35 -8.58 17.09
CA ARG A 71 -1.39 -9.43 15.89
C ARG A 71 -1.96 -10.84 16.13
N TYR A 72 -2.76 -11.04 17.19
CA TYR A 72 -3.47 -12.30 17.37
C TYR A 72 -4.48 -12.59 16.25
N GLU A 73 -4.98 -11.56 15.59
CA GLU A 73 -5.88 -11.71 14.44
C GLU A 73 -5.27 -12.53 13.28
N ASP A 74 -3.97 -12.49 13.09
CA ASP A 74 -3.29 -13.27 12.05
C ASP A 74 -3.39 -14.78 12.32
N ALA A 75 -3.63 -15.17 13.58
CA ALA A 75 -3.82 -16.55 13.96
C ALA A 75 -5.26 -17.07 13.73
N ILE A 76 -6.26 -16.23 13.40
CA ILE A 76 -7.66 -16.65 13.22
C ILE A 76 -7.85 -17.73 12.16
N MET A 77 -6.97 -17.78 11.16
CA MET A 77 -7.02 -18.76 10.08
C MET A 77 -6.41 -20.11 10.43
N LEU A 78 -5.64 -20.23 11.53
CA LEU A 78 -4.88 -21.42 11.87
C LEU A 78 -5.71 -22.51 12.58
N PRO A 79 -6.65 -22.19 13.51
CA PRO A 79 -7.44 -23.18 14.19
C PRO A 79 -8.29 -24.03 13.24
N GLU A 80 -8.38 -25.34 13.52
CA GLU A 80 -9.24 -26.26 12.77
C GLU A 80 -10.72 -26.06 13.10
N THR A 81 -11.03 -25.74 14.37
CA THR A 81 -12.42 -25.56 14.84
C THR A 81 -12.81 -24.10 14.92
N ASP A 82 -14.10 -23.81 14.73
CA ASP A 82 -14.63 -22.44 14.84
C ASP A 82 -14.68 -21.95 16.30
N ARG A 83 -14.78 -22.88 17.28
CA ARG A 83 -14.67 -22.53 18.70
C ARG A 83 -13.29 -21.98 19.04
N GLU A 84 -12.25 -22.65 18.61
CA GLU A 84 -10.87 -22.19 18.84
C GLU A 84 -10.58 -20.87 18.08
N ALA A 85 -11.03 -20.74 16.82
CA ALA A 85 -10.93 -19.49 16.06
C ALA A 85 -11.70 -18.35 16.76
N SER A 86 -12.86 -18.65 17.38
CA SER A 86 -13.63 -17.70 18.19
C SER A 86 -12.88 -17.29 19.46
N ALA A 87 -12.11 -18.19 20.08
CA ALA A 87 -11.27 -17.87 21.22
C ALA A 87 -10.12 -16.91 20.84
N VAL A 88 -9.45 -17.15 19.70
CA VAL A 88 -8.43 -16.25 19.15
C VAL A 88 -9.03 -14.87 18.84
N MET A 89 -10.21 -14.83 18.21
CA MET A 89 -10.96 -13.59 17.96
C MET A 89 -11.29 -12.87 19.26
N GLY A 90 -11.74 -13.60 20.30
CA GLY A 90 -12.02 -13.06 21.62
C GLY A 90 -10.78 -12.44 22.28
N ALA A 91 -9.63 -13.10 22.17
CA ALA A 91 -8.34 -12.58 22.63
C ALA A 91 -7.96 -11.28 21.92
N ALA A 92 -8.05 -11.24 20.59
CA ALA A 92 -7.75 -10.05 19.79
C ALA A 92 -8.68 -8.87 20.14
N VAL A 93 -9.99 -9.13 20.34
CA VAL A 93 -10.97 -8.11 20.76
C VAL A 93 -10.69 -7.61 22.16
N ALA A 94 -10.38 -8.50 23.13
CA ALA A 94 -10.08 -8.09 24.50
C ALA A 94 -8.82 -7.18 24.55
N LEU A 95 -7.75 -7.55 23.82
CA LEU A 95 -6.54 -6.74 23.71
C LEU A 95 -6.82 -5.40 23.03
N LEU A 96 -7.60 -5.39 21.96
CA LEU A 96 -8.02 -4.17 21.27
C LEU A 96 -8.76 -3.22 22.21
N LEU A 97 -9.76 -3.71 22.95
CA LEU A 97 -10.52 -2.90 23.89
C LEU A 97 -9.62 -2.34 25.01
N THR A 98 -8.72 -3.17 25.54
CA THR A 98 -7.74 -2.73 26.54
C THR A 98 -6.86 -1.61 25.98
N THR A 99 -6.31 -1.78 24.78
CA THR A 99 -5.51 -0.75 24.11
C THR A 99 -6.30 0.53 23.88
N CYS A 100 -7.55 0.44 23.42
CA CYS A 100 -8.40 1.62 23.21
C CYS A 100 -8.71 2.35 24.52
N VAL A 101 -8.99 1.64 25.62
CA VAL A 101 -9.24 2.25 26.93
C VAL A 101 -7.99 2.93 27.46
N LEU A 102 -6.83 2.27 27.39
CA LEU A 102 -5.55 2.86 27.81
C LEU A 102 -5.21 4.10 26.98
N LEU A 103 -5.41 4.03 25.66
CA LEU A 103 -5.16 5.14 24.76
C LEU A 103 -6.12 6.31 25.02
N LEU A 104 -7.40 6.03 25.27
CA LEU A 104 -8.38 7.06 25.65
C LEU A 104 -7.97 7.74 26.96
N GLY A 105 -7.58 6.95 27.97
CA GLY A 105 -7.05 7.50 29.23
C GLY A 105 -5.80 8.35 29.01
N ALA A 106 -4.86 7.89 28.19
CA ALA A 106 -3.65 8.66 27.85
C ALA A 106 -3.99 9.99 27.14
N VAL A 107 -4.93 9.99 26.20
CA VAL A 107 -5.35 11.20 25.48
C VAL A 107 -6.10 12.16 26.43
N LEU A 108 -6.95 11.66 27.32
CA LEU A 108 -7.67 12.51 28.29
C LEU A 108 -6.72 13.16 29.32
N LEU A 109 -5.68 12.45 29.76
CA LEU A 109 -4.72 12.92 30.75
C LEU A 109 -3.58 13.75 30.15
N PHE A 110 -3.13 13.39 28.94
CA PHE A 110 -1.91 13.93 28.34
C PHE A 110 -2.13 14.46 26.92
N GLY A 111 -3.37 14.71 26.48
CA GLY A 111 -3.67 15.07 25.08
C GLY A 111 -2.96 16.34 24.60
N THR A 112 -2.89 17.38 25.42
CA THR A 112 -2.14 18.61 25.10
C THR A 112 -0.64 18.33 24.96
N TRP A 113 -0.05 17.62 25.92
CA TRP A 113 1.36 17.24 25.88
C TRP A 113 1.69 16.38 24.64
N ILE A 114 0.79 15.43 24.29
CA ILE A 114 0.93 14.61 23.08
C ILE A 114 0.89 15.49 21.83
N GLY A 115 -0.06 16.45 21.76
CA GLY A 115 -0.17 17.39 20.62
C GLY A 115 1.07 18.27 20.47
N ASP A 116 1.57 18.82 21.57
CA ASP A 116 2.80 19.62 21.59
C ASP A 116 4.02 18.78 21.20
N THR A 117 4.10 17.53 21.69
CA THR A 117 5.16 16.58 21.34
C THR A 117 5.10 16.14 19.86
N LEU A 118 3.92 16.12 19.26
CA LEU A 118 3.75 15.87 17.82
C LEU A 118 3.97 17.14 16.97
N GLY A 119 4.26 18.27 17.58
CA GLY A 119 4.57 19.53 16.89
C GLY A 119 3.34 20.20 16.26
N SER A 120 2.11 19.82 16.64
CA SER A 120 0.91 20.40 16.02
C SER A 120 -0.27 20.53 16.98
N GLN A 121 -0.55 21.77 17.41
CA GLN A 121 -1.76 22.08 18.16
C GLN A 121 -3.03 21.84 17.32
N LEU A 122 -2.96 21.92 16.00
CA LEU A 122 -4.09 21.66 15.09
C LEU A 122 -4.52 20.19 15.10
N LEU A 123 -3.63 19.25 15.43
CA LEU A 123 -3.95 17.84 15.55
C LEU A 123 -4.59 17.50 16.91
N THR A 124 -4.28 18.28 17.94
CA THR A 124 -4.68 18.01 19.33
C THR A 124 -6.18 17.75 19.52
N PRO A 125 -7.11 18.55 18.96
CA PRO A 125 -8.55 18.31 19.11
C PRO A 125 -9.01 16.97 18.56
N TYR A 126 -8.30 16.42 17.58
CA TYR A 126 -8.64 15.16 16.92
C TYR A 126 -8.07 13.92 17.62
N LEU A 127 -7.13 14.10 18.56
CA LEU A 127 -6.53 12.96 19.29
C LEU A 127 -7.58 12.13 20.02
N ILE A 128 -8.65 12.76 20.51
CA ILE A 128 -9.76 12.07 21.19
C ILE A 128 -10.50 11.08 20.27
N LEU A 129 -10.44 11.29 18.95
CA LEU A 129 -11.06 10.41 17.95
C LEU A 129 -10.16 9.21 17.60
N VAL A 130 -8.86 9.23 17.95
CA VAL A 130 -7.90 8.16 17.62
C VAL A 130 -8.32 6.81 18.20
N PRO A 131 -8.72 6.67 19.49
CA PRO A 131 -9.19 5.40 20.04
C PRO A 131 -10.43 4.87 19.31
N LEU A 132 -11.36 5.75 18.94
CA LEU A 132 -12.57 5.38 18.19
C LEU A 132 -12.20 4.87 16.78
N ALA A 133 -11.38 5.63 16.06
CA ALA A 133 -10.92 5.25 14.73
C ALA A 133 -10.15 3.92 14.75
N LEU A 134 -9.27 3.73 15.74
CA LEU A 134 -8.54 2.49 15.97
C LEU A 134 -9.48 1.31 16.22
N LEU A 135 -10.46 1.48 17.11
CA LEU A 135 -11.45 0.45 17.43
C LEU A 135 -12.23 0.01 16.18
N VAL A 136 -12.78 0.96 15.43
CA VAL A 136 -13.59 0.65 14.26
C VAL A 136 -12.72 0.08 13.14
N HIS A 137 -11.52 0.61 12.93
CA HIS A 137 -10.58 0.11 11.92
C HIS A 137 -10.22 -1.36 12.17
N ARG A 138 -9.79 -1.67 13.39
CA ARG A 138 -9.38 -3.03 13.75
C ARG A 138 -10.59 -4.00 13.80
N ALA A 139 -11.74 -3.54 14.27
CA ALA A 139 -12.96 -4.34 14.23
C ALA A 139 -13.37 -4.75 12.80
N ASN A 140 -13.15 -3.86 11.81
CA ASN A 140 -13.37 -4.18 10.40
C ASN A 140 -12.40 -5.28 9.92
N GLU A 141 -11.10 -5.15 10.22
CA GLU A 141 -10.12 -6.16 9.83
C GLU A 141 -10.43 -7.53 10.44
N LEU A 142 -10.81 -7.58 11.72
CA LEU A 142 -11.24 -8.80 12.39
C LEU A 142 -12.46 -9.43 11.70
N GLN A 143 -13.43 -8.62 11.29
CA GLN A 143 -14.62 -9.11 10.57
C GLN A 143 -14.27 -9.57 9.16
N GLU A 144 -13.40 -8.85 8.43
CA GLU A 144 -12.91 -9.24 7.11
C GLU A 144 -12.18 -10.59 7.16
N LEU A 145 -11.34 -10.83 8.19
CA LEU A 145 -10.66 -12.11 8.42
C LEU A 145 -11.66 -13.22 8.72
N TRP A 146 -12.65 -12.97 9.57
CA TRP A 146 -13.70 -13.95 9.87
C TRP A 146 -14.52 -14.33 8.63
N LEU A 147 -14.94 -13.35 7.82
CA LEU A 147 -15.64 -13.58 6.57
C LEU A 147 -14.76 -14.30 5.53
N SER A 148 -13.46 -14.03 5.54
CA SER A 148 -12.50 -14.74 4.69
C SER A 148 -12.39 -16.21 5.11
N ARG A 149 -12.36 -16.50 6.42
CA ARG A 149 -12.43 -17.87 6.96
C ARG A 149 -13.75 -18.56 6.53
N ALA A 150 -14.87 -17.84 6.58
CA ALA A 150 -16.17 -18.31 6.10
C ALA A 150 -16.29 -18.34 4.56
N ARG A 151 -15.22 -18.06 3.81
CA ARG A 151 -15.15 -18.00 2.33
C ARG A 151 -16.15 -17.02 1.69
N SER A 152 -16.55 -15.99 2.41
CA SER A 152 -17.46 -14.95 1.90
C SER A 152 -16.72 -13.85 1.12
N PHE A 153 -15.92 -14.26 0.11
CA PHE A 153 -15.02 -13.37 -0.64
C PHE A 153 -15.76 -12.23 -1.37
N GLY A 154 -17.00 -12.46 -1.81
CA GLY A 154 -17.80 -11.41 -2.44
C GLY A 154 -17.99 -10.21 -1.52
N ARG A 155 -18.30 -10.45 -0.23
CA ARG A 155 -18.52 -9.39 0.75
C ARG A 155 -17.23 -8.69 1.13
N VAL A 156 -16.12 -9.43 1.27
CA VAL A 156 -14.78 -8.88 1.54
C VAL A 156 -14.33 -7.98 0.37
N GLY A 157 -14.66 -8.33 -0.87
CA GLY A 157 -14.37 -7.47 -2.03
C GLY A 157 -15.22 -6.20 -2.07
N SER A 158 -16.53 -6.33 -1.74
CA SER A 158 -17.47 -5.19 -1.77
C SER A 158 -17.22 -4.18 -0.63
N VAL A 159 -16.69 -4.61 0.51
CA VAL A 159 -16.46 -3.71 1.66
C VAL A 159 -15.48 -2.59 1.33
N GLN A 160 -14.49 -2.83 0.48
CA GLN A 160 -13.53 -1.80 0.04
C GLN A 160 -14.24 -0.69 -0.76
N VAL A 161 -15.19 -1.08 -1.62
CA VAL A 161 -16.00 -0.14 -2.40
C VAL A 161 -16.90 0.67 -1.48
N VAL A 162 -17.58 0.03 -0.52
CA VAL A 162 -18.43 0.72 0.46
C VAL A 162 -17.61 1.72 1.27
N ARG A 163 -16.45 1.31 1.78
CA ARG A 163 -15.54 2.17 2.54
C ARG A 163 -15.14 3.40 1.74
N SER A 164 -14.68 3.20 0.50
CA SER A 164 -14.24 4.31 -0.37
C SER A 164 -15.41 5.24 -0.74
N SER A 165 -16.59 4.69 -1.05
CA SER A 165 -17.77 5.49 -1.41
C SER A 165 -18.27 6.34 -0.24
N VAL A 166 -18.36 5.77 0.96
CA VAL A 166 -18.80 6.51 2.15
C VAL A 166 -17.76 7.56 2.53
N THR A 167 -16.46 7.22 2.52
CA THR A 167 -15.38 8.18 2.79
C THR A 167 -15.43 9.35 1.81
N ALA A 168 -15.52 9.07 0.51
CA ALA A 168 -15.58 10.11 -0.52
C ALA A 168 -16.86 10.95 -0.39
N GLY A 169 -18.00 10.32 -0.20
CA GLY A 169 -19.29 11.01 -0.04
C GLY A 169 -19.29 11.97 1.14
N VAL A 170 -18.88 11.52 2.33
CA VAL A 170 -18.83 12.38 3.52
C VAL A 170 -17.82 13.51 3.37
N ARG A 171 -16.64 13.27 2.80
CA ARG A 171 -15.65 14.32 2.54
C ARG A 171 -16.15 15.38 1.57
N LEU A 172 -16.79 14.96 0.46
CA LEU A 172 -17.34 15.86 -0.54
C LEU A 172 -18.51 16.68 0.02
N THR A 173 -19.41 16.04 0.78
CA THR A 173 -20.53 16.77 1.43
C THR A 173 -20.03 17.74 2.50
N ALA A 174 -19.02 17.37 3.29
CA ALA A 174 -18.40 18.28 4.25
C ALA A 174 -17.77 19.50 3.56
N GLY A 175 -17.06 19.28 2.45
CA GLY A 175 -16.51 20.36 1.64
C GLY A 175 -17.58 21.28 1.04
N ALA A 176 -18.66 20.71 0.49
CA ALA A 176 -19.78 21.46 -0.07
C ALA A 176 -20.57 22.23 1.00
N ALA A 177 -20.61 21.76 2.25
CA ALA A 177 -21.24 22.44 3.38
C ALA A 177 -20.41 23.57 4.00
N GLY A 178 -19.27 23.92 3.40
CA GLY A 178 -18.39 24.98 3.89
C GLY A 178 -17.48 24.60 5.06
N LEU A 179 -17.41 23.30 5.41
CA LEU A 179 -16.52 22.76 6.44
C LEU A 179 -15.10 22.48 5.89
N ALA A 180 -14.70 23.21 4.86
CA ALA A 180 -13.42 23.03 4.16
C ALA A 180 -12.25 23.74 4.84
N ALA A 181 -12.53 24.69 5.73
CA ALA A 181 -11.51 25.46 6.44
C ALA A 181 -10.74 24.64 7.49
N ASP A 182 -11.14 23.39 7.74
CA ASP A 182 -10.60 22.55 8.81
C ASP A 182 -10.47 21.08 8.36
N ALA A 183 -9.54 20.35 8.95
CA ALA A 183 -9.33 18.93 8.74
C ALA A 183 -10.51 18.04 9.18
N ALA A 184 -11.47 18.59 9.92
CA ALA A 184 -12.63 17.87 10.46
C ALA A 184 -13.36 17.06 9.39
N GLY A 185 -13.70 17.68 8.25
CA GLY A 185 -14.41 17.00 7.16
C GLY A 185 -13.65 15.78 6.60
N LEU A 186 -12.32 15.88 6.51
CA LEU A 186 -11.46 14.80 6.04
C LEU A 186 -11.36 13.66 7.06
N ILE A 187 -11.23 13.99 8.34
CA ILE A 187 -11.12 13.01 9.44
C ILE A 187 -12.46 12.30 9.67
N TRP A 188 -13.58 13.06 9.75
CA TRP A 188 -14.90 12.46 9.87
C TRP A 188 -15.26 11.59 8.67
N GLY A 189 -14.85 11.97 7.45
CA GLY A 189 -15.01 11.15 6.27
C GLY A 189 -14.26 9.81 6.39
N PHE A 190 -13.05 9.81 6.95
CA PHE A 190 -12.31 8.57 7.24
C PHE A 190 -13.04 7.69 8.25
N ILE A 191 -13.48 8.25 9.39
CA ILE A 191 -14.21 7.51 10.43
C ILE A 191 -15.57 6.99 9.91
N ALA A 192 -16.30 7.81 9.15
CA ALA A 192 -17.57 7.41 8.54
C ALA A 192 -17.40 6.27 7.55
N GLY A 193 -16.33 6.28 6.73
CA GLY A 193 -15.97 5.18 5.84
C GLY A 193 -15.71 3.87 6.60
N LEU A 194 -15.00 3.96 7.73
CA LEU A 194 -14.78 2.81 8.62
C LEU A 194 -16.10 2.34 9.24
N ALA A 195 -16.95 3.25 9.73
CA ALA A 195 -18.25 2.91 10.32
C ALA A 195 -19.20 2.30 9.30
N GLY A 196 -19.28 2.86 8.08
CA GLY A 196 -20.08 2.34 6.97
C GLY A 196 -19.64 0.93 6.56
N SER A 197 -18.33 0.69 6.50
CA SER A 197 -17.80 -0.66 6.24
C SER A 197 -18.12 -1.64 7.37
N ALA A 198 -18.06 -1.21 8.64
CA ALA A 198 -18.45 -2.03 9.79
C ALA A 198 -19.94 -2.43 9.75
N ALA A 199 -20.81 -1.47 9.44
CA ALA A 199 -22.23 -1.72 9.29
C ALA A 199 -22.52 -2.70 8.15
N PHE A 200 -21.88 -2.52 7.00
CA PHE A 200 -22.01 -3.40 5.84
C PHE A 200 -21.57 -4.84 6.15
N LEU A 201 -20.42 -5.00 6.83
CA LEU A 201 -19.92 -6.31 7.22
C LEU A 201 -20.85 -7.01 8.22
N ARG A 202 -21.38 -6.27 9.21
CA ARG A 202 -22.32 -6.81 10.23
C ARG A 202 -23.66 -7.25 9.62
N ALA A 203 -24.23 -6.46 8.73
CA ALA A 203 -25.54 -6.75 8.11
C ALA A 203 -25.61 -8.10 7.39
N GLY A 204 -24.49 -8.76 7.17
CA GLY A 204 -24.46 -10.02 6.48
C GLY A 204 -23.49 -11.01 7.05
N SER A 205 -23.03 -10.81 8.26
CA SER A 205 -22.30 -11.86 8.97
C SER A 205 -23.26 -12.99 9.31
N PRO A 206 -22.91 -14.25 9.02
CA PRO A 206 -23.67 -15.37 9.51
C PRO A 206 -23.73 -15.27 11.04
N THR A 207 -24.95 -15.37 11.59
CA THR A 207 -25.15 -15.36 13.04
C THR A 207 -24.32 -16.48 13.67
N ARG A 208 -23.38 -16.12 14.54
CA ARG A 208 -22.62 -17.10 15.32
C ARG A 208 -23.60 -17.99 16.08
N ARG A 209 -23.48 -19.30 15.92
CA ARG A 209 -24.23 -20.24 16.77
C ARG A 209 -23.81 -20.01 18.22
N THR A 210 -24.76 -19.98 19.13
CA THR A 210 -24.51 -19.76 20.58
C THR A 210 -23.55 -20.79 21.18
N SER A 211 -23.46 -21.99 20.59
CA SER A 211 -22.52 -23.05 20.99
C SER A 211 -21.04 -22.73 20.73
N ASP A 212 -20.74 -21.73 19.90
CA ASP A 212 -19.36 -21.41 19.48
C ASP A 212 -18.77 -20.25 20.29
N ARG A 213 -19.44 -19.82 21.38
CA ARG A 213 -18.91 -18.77 22.25
C ARG A 213 -17.76 -19.31 23.09
N PRO A 214 -16.55 -18.71 22.99
CA PRO A 214 -15.41 -19.14 23.78
C PRO A 214 -15.60 -18.77 25.25
N THR A 215 -15.11 -19.62 26.13
CA THR A 215 -14.98 -19.30 27.55
C THR A 215 -13.73 -18.45 27.82
N PHE A 216 -13.62 -17.82 28.99
CA PHE A 216 -12.41 -17.11 29.39
C PHE A 216 -11.19 -18.03 29.42
N ALA A 217 -11.38 -19.31 29.77
CA ALA A 217 -10.32 -20.31 29.76
C ALA A 217 -9.84 -20.60 28.31
N ASP A 218 -10.77 -20.70 27.34
CA ASP A 218 -10.41 -20.88 25.92
C ASP A 218 -9.60 -19.68 25.41
N ILE A 219 -9.98 -18.45 25.80
CA ILE A 219 -9.26 -17.22 25.45
C ILE A 219 -7.84 -17.23 26.05
N GLY A 220 -7.70 -17.60 27.34
CA GLY A 220 -6.39 -17.72 27.98
C GLY A 220 -5.50 -18.75 27.31
N GLN A 221 -6.05 -19.91 26.93
CA GLN A 221 -5.30 -20.94 26.18
C GLN A 221 -4.87 -20.43 24.80
N ALA A 222 -5.73 -19.69 24.08
CA ALA A 222 -5.41 -19.11 22.80
C ALA A 222 -4.24 -18.10 22.91
N LEU A 223 -4.24 -17.23 23.94
CA LEU A 223 -3.14 -16.29 24.19
C LEU A 223 -1.79 -17.01 24.39
N VAL A 224 -1.76 -18.10 25.15
CA VAL A 224 -0.54 -18.88 25.38
C VAL A 224 -0.11 -19.62 24.12
N ARG A 225 -1.06 -20.29 23.43
CA ARG A 225 -0.78 -21.10 22.23
C ARG A 225 -0.20 -20.26 21.10
N TYR A 226 -0.76 -19.08 20.84
CA TYR A 226 -0.37 -18.22 19.73
C TYR A 226 0.59 -17.08 20.13
N ARG A 227 1.30 -17.17 21.27
CA ARG A 227 2.24 -16.16 21.80
C ARG A 227 3.38 -15.79 20.85
N ARG A 228 3.61 -16.55 19.78
CA ARG A 228 4.62 -16.22 18.77
C ARG A 228 4.22 -15.01 17.91
N PHE A 229 2.93 -14.72 17.77
CA PHE A 229 2.47 -13.56 17.00
C PHE A 229 2.88 -12.24 17.64
N PRO A 230 2.61 -11.95 18.93
CA PRO A 230 3.12 -10.74 19.56
C PRO A 230 4.65 -10.66 19.61
N LEU A 231 5.35 -11.78 19.67
CA LEU A 231 6.82 -11.78 19.80
C LEU A 231 7.54 -11.52 18.46
N PHE A 232 7.00 -12.00 17.34
CA PHE A 232 7.69 -11.94 16.04
C PHE A 232 6.88 -11.19 14.98
N THR A 233 5.59 -11.47 14.85
CA THR A 233 4.75 -10.87 13.81
C THR A 233 4.43 -9.42 14.10
N MET A 234 4.12 -9.07 15.35
CA MET A 234 3.78 -7.69 15.74
C MET A 234 4.97 -6.74 15.54
N PRO A 235 6.20 -7.01 16.01
CA PRO A 235 7.34 -6.12 15.76
C PRO A 235 7.65 -5.94 14.29
N ALA A 236 7.55 -6.99 13.47
CA ALA A 236 7.76 -6.90 12.02
C ALA A 236 6.71 -6.00 11.34
N ASN A 237 5.43 -6.14 11.72
CA ASN A 237 4.36 -5.29 11.20
C ASN A 237 4.47 -3.84 11.68
N LEU A 238 4.85 -3.63 12.95
CA LEU A 238 5.11 -2.28 13.49
C LEU A 238 6.24 -1.60 12.71
N LEU A 239 7.34 -2.31 12.45
CA LEU A 239 8.45 -1.79 11.64
C LEU A 239 7.97 -1.40 10.23
N GLY A 240 7.13 -2.22 9.59
CA GLY A 240 6.51 -1.91 8.30
C GLY A 240 5.61 -0.67 8.34
N ALA A 241 4.80 -0.53 9.39
CA ALA A 241 3.95 0.64 9.62
C ALA A 241 4.79 1.91 9.85
N LEU A 242 5.83 1.82 10.68
CA LEU A 242 6.76 2.92 10.94
C LEU A 242 7.49 3.35 9.67
N ASN A 243 8.01 2.42 8.88
CA ASN A 243 8.67 2.73 7.60
C ASN A 243 7.77 3.56 6.66
N THR A 244 6.45 3.34 6.70
CA THR A 244 5.51 3.98 5.77
C THR A 244 4.87 5.24 6.35
N ARG A 245 4.63 5.28 7.66
CA ARG A 245 3.79 6.29 8.31
C ARG A 245 4.56 7.27 9.20
N LEU A 246 5.71 6.88 9.74
CA LEU A 246 6.53 7.76 10.56
C LEU A 246 6.95 9.04 9.83
N PRO A 247 7.29 9.03 8.52
CA PRO A 247 7.62 10.26 7.81
C PRO A 247 6.54 11.35 7.92
N PHE A 248 5.25 11.00 7.90
CA PHE A 248 4.16 11.96 8.07
C PHE A 248 4.21 12.66 9.43
N LEU A 249 4.49 11.91 10.50
CA LEU A 249 4.57 12.47 11.86
C LEU A 249 5.85 13.28 12.06
N LEU A 250 6.98 12.85 11.47
CA LEU A 250 8.24 13.60 11.58
C LEU A 250 8.21 14.89 10.74
N PHE A 251 7.57 14.90 9.55
CA PHE A 251 7.34 16.13 8.81
C PHE A 251 6.40 17.07 9.56
N LEU A 252 5.38 16.55 10.26
CA LEU A 252 4.51 17.37 11.11
C LEU A 252 5.31 18.00 12.25
N TYR A 253 6.16 17.23 12.90
CA TYR A 253 6.96 17.65 14.04
C TYR A 253 8.03 18.71 13.69
N PHE A 254 8.78 18.48 12.61
CA PHE A 254 9.92 19.35 12.24
C PHE A 254 9.51 20.55 11.37
N TYR A 255 8.39 20.48 10.67
CA TYR A 255 7.96 21.49 9.70
C TYR A 255 6.54 21.98 9.98
N SER A 256 5.56 21.51 9.21
CA SER A 256 4.17 21.97 9.34
C SER A 256 3.17 20.94 8.79
N ALA A 257 1.89 21.14 9.12
CA ALA A 257 0.79 20.40 8.51
C ALA A 257 0.74 20.55 6.98
N GLU A 258 1.06 21.73 6.47
CA GLU A 258 1.08 22.02 5.04
C GLU A 258 2.12 21.17 4.30
N VAL A 259 3.34 21.06 4.85
CA VAL A 259 4.41 20.18 4.34
C VAL A 259 3.93 18.72 4.31
N VAL A 260 3.25 18.26 5.35
CA VAL A 260 2.67 16.91 5.39
C VAL A 260 1.60 16.74 4.31
N GLY A 261 0.79 17.76 4.04
CA GLY A 261 -0.22 17.74 2.99
C GLY A 261 0.40 17.58 1.60
N TYR A 262 1.43 18.35 1.28
CA TYR A 262 2.17 18.21 0.02
C TYR A 262 2.87 16.86 -0.10
N PHE A 263 3.56 16.41 0.95
CA PHE A 263 4.18 15.08 1.00
C PHE A 263 3.15 13.97 0.80
N GLY A 264 2.00 14.06 1.47
CA GLY A 264 0.91 13.09 1.36
C GLY A 264 0.36 12.99 -0.07
N ARG A 265 0.21 14.11 -0.77
CA ARG A 265 -0.24 14.10 -2.18
C ARG A 265 0.82 13.53 -3.10
N ALA A 266 2.10 13.88 -2.92
CA ALA A 266 3.21 13.26 -3.62
C ALA A 266 3.22 11.73 -3.40
N PHE A 267 3.08 11.30 -2.16
CA PHE A 267 3.02 9.87 -1.80
C PHE A 267 1.83 9.16 -2.44
N VAL A 268 0.62 9.73 -2.34
CA VAL A 268 -0.61 9.16 -2.90
C VAL A 268 -0.51 9.05 -4.43
N ALA A 269 -0.04 10.09 -5.10
CA ALA A 269 0.02 10.13 -6.56
C ALA A 269 1.04 9.13 -7.15
N VAL A 270 2.15 8.88 -6.45
CA VAL A 270 3.26 8.07 -6.98
C VAL A 270 3.31 6.67 -6.38
N ALA A 271 3.33 6.56 -5.05
CA ALA A 271 3.57 5.28 -4.38
C ALA A 271 2.38 4.33 -4.47
N ILE A 272 1.15 4.85 -4.39
CA ILE A 272 -0.04 3.98 -4.36
C ILE A 272 -0.29 3.28 -5.71
N PRO A 273 -0.28 3.95 -6.88
CA PRO A 273 -0.44 3.26 -8.16
C PRO A 273 0.61 2.16 -8.38
N LEU A 274 1.88 2.45 -8.03
CA LEU A 274 2.97 1.48 -8.14
C LEU A 274 2.76 0.27 -7.21
N SER A 275 2.25 0.50 -5.99
CA SER A 275 2.00 -0.57 -5.01
C SER A 275 0.88 -1.51 -5.44
N LEU A 276 -0.13 -1.02 -6.15
CA LEU A 276 -1.24 -1.83 -6.65
C LEU A 276 -0.81 -2.75 -7.78
N ILE A 277 -0.12 -2.20 -8.76
CA ILE A 277 0.49 -2.98 -9.84
C ILE A 277 1.43 -4.02 -9.22
N GLY A 278 2.25 -3.58 -8.26
CA GLY A 278 3.16 -4.43 -7.51
C GLY A 278 2.46 -5.58 -6.80
N THR A 279 1.34 -5.32 -6.13
CA THR A 279 0.57 -6.36 -5.40
C THR A 279 -0.03 -7.40 -6.34
N ALA A 280 -0.57 -6.98 -7.48
CA ALA A 280 -1.12 -7.89 -8.49
C ALA A 280 -0.03 -8.80 -9.07
N ILE A 281 1.12 -8.22 -9.46
CA ILE A 281 2.27 -8.95 -9.97
C ILE A 281 2.86 -9.88 -8.90
N SER A 282 2.98 -9.42 -7.66
CA SER A 282 3.52 -10.19 -6.52
C SER A 282 2.81 -11.53 -6.31
N ARG A 283 1.47 -11.55 -6.43
CA ARG A 283 0.68 -12.79 -6.26
C ARG A 283 0.97 -13.81 -7.36
N VAL A 284 1.01 -13.36 -8.61
CA VAL A 284 1.32 -14.21 -9.77
C VAL A 284 2.78 -14.69 -9.70
N PHE A 285 3.68 -13.76 -9.39
CA PHE A 285 5.11 -14.04 -9.26
C PHE A 285 5.40 -15.08 -8.17
N PHE A 286 4.75 -15.00 -7.00
CA PHE A 286 4.95 -15.95 -5.92
C PHE A 286 4.64 -17.39 -6.34
N VAL A 287 3.51 -17.62 -7.00
CA VAL A 287 3.11 -18.96 -7.49
C VAL A 287 4.11 -19.44 -8.55
N ALA A 288 4.39 -18.61 -9.56
CA ALA A 288 5.31 -18.97 -10.64
C ALA A 288 6.75 -19.19 -10.13
N ALA A 289 7.23 -18.39 -9.17
CA ALA A 289 8.56 -18.55 -8.56
C ALA A 289 8.65 -19.84 -7.77
N SER A 290 7.60 -20.21 -7.01
CA SER A 290 7.54 -21.46 -6.25
C SER A 290 7.61 -22.70 -7.16
N GLU A 291 6.99 -22.66 -8.34
CA GLU A 291 7.07 -23.71 -9.35
C GLU A 291 8.45 -23.70 -10.03
N SER A 292 8.95 -22.53 -10.38
CA SER A 292 10.21 -22.35 -11.12
C SER A 292 11.46 -22.74 -10.30
N ILE A 293 11.39 -22.78 -8.97
CA ILE A 293 12.48 -23.30 -8.14
C ILE A 293 12.78 -24.78 -8.47
N ARG A 294 11.73 -25.56 -8.69
CA ARG A 294 11.87 -27.01 -8.99
C ARG A 294 12.38 -27.27 -10.41
N THR A 295 12.12 -26.33 -11.33
CA THR A 295 12.49 -26.44 -12.76
C THR A 295 13.73 -25.66 -13.14
N GLY A 296 14.35 -24.91 -12.21
CA GLY A 296 15.53 -24.08 -12.49
C GLY A 296 15.24 -22.73 -13.17
N GLY A 297 13.97 -22.36 -13.41
CA GLY A 297 13.55 -21.19 -14.19
C GLY A 297 13.46 -19.86 -13.43
N VAL A 298 13.83 -19.79 -12.14
CA VAL A 298 13.65 -18.60 -11.30
C VAL A 298 14.39 -17.37 -11.85
N THR A 299 15.60 -17.55 -12.38
CA THR A 299 16.39 -16.46 -12.96
C THR A 299 15.67 -15.80 -14.13
N ALA A 300 15.24 -16.60 -15.10
CA ALA A 300 14.53 -16.10 -16.30
C ALA A 300 13.20 -15.42 -15.95
N LEU A 301 12.44 -16.00 -15.01
CA LEU A 301 11.20 -15.42 -14.51
C LEU A 301 11.46 -14.07 -13.84
N THR A 302 12.46 -14.00 -12.96
CA THR A 302 12.79 -12.75 -12.23
C THR A 302 13.26 -11.67 -13.19
N THR A 303 14.12 -11.99 -14.16
CA THR A 303 14.58 -11.06 -15.18
C THR A 303 13.41 -10.51 -15.99
N LYS A 304 12.48 -11.36 -16.42
CA LYS A 304 11.29 -10.96 -17.18
C LYS A 304 10.35 -10.05 -16.38
N VAL A 305 10.12 -10.36 -15.11
CA VAL A 305 9.26 -9.55 -14.24
C VAL A 305 9.94 -8.22 -13.93
N HIS A 306 11.25 -8.21 -13.63
CA HIS A 306 12.03 -7.00 -13.44
C HIS A 306 11.98 -6.08 -14.66
N ASP A 307 12.21 -6.61 -15.88
CA ASP A 307 12.12 -5.86 -17.14
C ASP A 307 10.77 -5.16 -17.29
N ARG A 308 9.65 -5.85 -17.00
CA ARG A 308 8.31 -5.26 -17.07
C ARG A 308 8.04 -4.19 -16.04
N LEU A 309 8.53 -4.38 -14.82
CA LEU A 309 8.38 -3.39 -13.75
C LEU A 309 9.18 -2.12 -14.07
N VAL A 310 10.39 -2.25 -14.62
CA VAL A 310 11.19 -1.11 -15.09
C VAL A 310 10.47 -0.38 -16.22
N ALA A 311 9.95 -1.10 -17.22
CA ALA A 311 9.16 -0.52 -18.31
C ALA A 311 7.99 0.31 -17.79
N LEU A 312 7.27 -0.15 -16.78
CA LEU A 312 6.14 0.57 -16.18
C LEU A 312 6.56 1.80 -15.38
N ALA A 313 7.76 1.79 -14.78
CA ALA A 313 8.21 2.86 -13.88
C ALA A 313 8.86 4.03 -14.61
N VAL A 314 9.56 3.80 -15.73
CA VAL A 314 10.47 4.79 -16.34
C VAL A 314 9.71 6.03 -16.84
N LEU A 315 8.58 5.87 -17.51
CA LEU A 315 7.83 7.02 -18.04
C LEU A 315 7.23 7.91 -16.93
N PRO A 316 6.51 7.39 -15.91
CA PRO A 316 6.05 8.22 -14.80
C PRO A 316 7.19 8.95 -14.06
N VAL A 317 8.32 8.27 -13.88
CA VAL A 317 9.51 8.88 -13.26
C VAL A 317 9.99 10.07 -14.08
N ALA A 318 10.20 9.89 -15.38
CA ALA A 318 10.65 10.97 -16.26
C ALA A 318 9.67 12.14 -16.30
N ALA A 319 8.37 11.87 -16.39
CA ALA A 319 7.33 12.90 -16.41
C ALA A 319 7.35 13.74 -15.13
N ILE A 320 7.44 13.10 -13.95
CA ILE A 320 7.45 13.80 -12.67
C ILE A 320 8.78 14.57 -12.45
N LEU A 321 9.92 14.00 -12.86
CA LEU A 321 11.21 14.68 -12.76
C LEU A 321 11.27 15.95 -13.63
N VAL A 322 10.61 15.92 -14.79
CA VAL A 322 10.67 17.03 -15.77
C VAL A 322 9.61 18.08 -15.53
N ALA A 323 8.41 17.70 -15.16
CA ALA A 323 7.24 18.57 -15.05
C ALA A 323 6.36 18.25 -13.84
N GLY A 324 6.97 17.83 -12.72
CA GLY A 324 6.24 17.48 -11.49
C GLY A 324 5.31 18.60 -11.00
N PRO A 325 5.78 19.83 -10.80
CA PRO A 325 4.94 20.96 -10.38
C PRO A 325 3.75 21.17 -11.31
N GLU A 326 3.98 21.25 -12.61
CA GLU A 326 2.95 21.52 -13.62
C GLU A 326 1.94 20.38 -13.75
N LEU A 327 2.40 19.12 -13.62
CA LEU A 327 1.52 17.95 -13.63
C LEU A 327 0.61 17.92 -12.41
N PHE A 328 1.14 18.24 -11.23
CA PHE A 328 0.34 18.27 -10.01
C PHE A 328 -0.65 19.44 -10.01
N GLU A 329 -0.24 20.60 -10.53
CA GLU A 329 -1.15 21.74 -10.75
C GLU A 329 -2.29 21.36 -11.70
N ALA A 330 -1.97 20.72 -12.82
CA ALA A 330 -2.96 20.29 -13.81
C ALA A 330 -3.97 19.28 -13.24
N VAL A 331 -3.52 18.33 -12.44
CA VAL A 331 -4.35 17.25 -11.88
C VAL A 331 -5.09 17.69 -10.62
N PHE A 332 -4.39 18.28 -9.64
CA PHE A 332 -4.90 18.58 -8.32
C PHE A 332 -5.36 20.02 -8.15
N GLY A 333 -4.94 20.93 -9.03
CA GLY A 333 -5.30 22.35 -9.02
C GLY A 333 -4.14 23.26 -8.65
N PRO A 334 -4.36 24.61 -8.72
CA PRO A 334 -3.30 25.62 -8.64
C PRO A 334 -2.61 25.72 -7.26
N ALA A 335 -3.16 25.13 -6.22
CA ALA A 335 -2.54 25.11 -4.88
C ALA A 335 -1.50 23.97 -4.71
N TRP A 336 -1.27 23.11 -5.73
CA TRP A 336 -0.51 21.87 -5.57
C TRP A 336 0.80 21.73 -6.37
N PRO A 337 1.39 22.76 -7.01
CA PRO A 337 2.69 22.66 -7.66
C PRO A 337 3.79 22.18 -6.68
N GLU A 338 3.69 22.58 -5.43
CA GLU A 338 4.62 22.23 -4.36
C GLU A 338 4.64 20.72 -4.08
N ALA A 339 3.48 20.07 -4.10
CA ALA A 339 3.41 18.60 -4.00
C ALA A 339 4.10 17.91 -5.19
N GLY A 340 4.05 18.52 -6.39
CA GLY A 340 4.77 18.07 -7.57
C GLY A 340 6.29 18.21 -7.40
N ARG A 341 6.76 19.30 -6.81
CA ARG A 341 8.16 19.51 -6.45
C ARG A 341 8.63 18.45 -5.46
N TYR A 342 7.85 18.15 -4.41
CA TYR A 342 8.13 17.08 -3.46
C TYR A 342 8.17 15.70 -4.14
N ALA A 343 7.22 15.45 -5.04
CA ALA A 343 7.21 14.24 -5.83
C ALA A 343 8.49 14.06 -6.65
N SER A 344 9.04 15.12 -7.22
CA SER A 344 10.29 15.06 -8.00
C SER A 344 11.49 14.62 -7.17
N TYR A 345 11.59 15.00 -5.90
CA TYR A 345 12.65 14.50 -5.00
C TYR A 345 12.48 13.02 -4.63
N LEU A 346 11.23 12.54 -4.57
CA LEU A 346 10.90 11.23 -4.00
C LEU A 346 10.62 10.15 -5.06
N VAL A 347 10.37 10.55 -6.32
CA VAL A 347 9.89 9.63 -7.36
C VAL A 347 10.83 8.48 -7.65
N VAL A 348 12.14 8.70 -7.60
CA VAL A 348 13.15 7.64 -7.82
C VAL A 348 13.07 6.59 -6.71
N TRP A 349 12.96 7.02 -5.46
CA TRP A 349 12.73 6.10 -4.33
C TRP A 349 11.46 5.27 -4.53
N PHE A 350 10.34 5.92 -4.80
CA PHE A 350 9.05 5.23 -4.98
C PHE A 350 9.05 4.29 -6.18
N ALA A 351 9.74 4.64 -7.27
CA ALA A 351 9.87 3.79 -8.44
C ALA A 351 10.66 2.52 -8.13
N ILE A 352 11.83 2.64 -7.48
CA ILE A 352 12.63 1.47 -7.10
C ILE A 352 11.87 0.61 -6.08
N ALA A 353 11.12 1.22 -5.16
CA ALA A 353 10.23 0.51 -4.26
C ALA A 353 9.12 -0.26 -5.00
N GLY A 354 8.51 0.35 -6.03
CA GLY A 354 7.52 -0.31 -6.90
C GLY A 354 8.10 -1.48 -7.69
N ILE A 355 9.35 -1.38 -8.14
CA ILE A 355 10.06 -2.46 -8.85
C ILE A 355 10.47 -3.58 -7.88
N SER A 356 11.00 -3.26 -6.70
CA SER A 356 11.48 -4.25 -5.74
C SER A 356 10.35 -4.99 -5.02
N SER A 357 9.25 -4.30 -4.70
CA SER A 357 8.16 -4.83 -3.86
C SER A 357 7.55 -6.15 -4.36
N PRO A 358 7.21 -6.35 -5.65
CA PRO A 358 6.71 -7.63 -6.13
C PRO A 358 7.72 -8.77 -6.00
N LEU A 359 9.01 -8.46 -6.11
CA LEU A 359 10.09 -9.43 -6.07
C LEU A 359 10.45 -9.88 -4.65
N THR A 360 10.00 -9.16 -3.60
CA THR A 360 10.27 -9.53 -2.19
C THR A 360 9.78 -10.93 -1.84
N ARG A 361 8.82 -11.49 -2.59
CA ARG A 361 8.40 -12.89 -2.46
C ARG A 361 9.52 -13.90 -2.66
N LEU A 362 10.64 -13.51 -3.28
CA LEU A 362 11.83 -14.35 -3.35
C LEU A 362 12.44 -14.64 -1.97
N PHE A 363 12.33 -13.71 -1.02
CA PHE A 363 12.77 -13.96 0.36
C PHE A 363 11.96 -15.09 1.00
N ASP A 364 10.64 -15.14 0.74
CA ASP A 364 9.76 -16.21 1.24
C ASP A 364 10.11 -17.57 0.58
N VAL A 365 10.18 -17.56 -0.76
CA VAL A 365 10.39 -18.75 -1.59
C VAL A 365 11.79 -19.36 -1.41
N LYS A 366 12.80 -18.52 -1.09
CA LYS A 366 14.20 -18.93 -0.83
C LYS A 366 14.56 -19.01 0.66
N GLU A 367 13.56 -18.93 1.55
CA GLU A 367 13.73 -19.00 3.01
C GLU A 367 14.77 -18.01 3.56
N ARG A 368 14.76 -16.75 3.02
CA ARG A 368 15.68 -15.66 3.39
C ARG A 368 14.99 -14.51 4.15
N GLN A 369 13.91 -14.79 4.91
CA GLN A 369 13.17 -13.81 5.71
C GLN A 369 14.06 -12.99 6.67
N PRO A 370 15.12 -13.55 7.32
CA PRO A 370 16.01 -12.74 8.16
C PRO A 370 16.71 -11.62 7.38
N VAL A 371 17.03 -11.83 6.10
CA VAL A 371 17.67 -10.81 5.24
C VAL A 371 16.67 -9.69 4.95
N ASP A 372 15.41 -10.00 4.65
CA ASP A 372 14.34 -9.01 4.44
C ASP A 372 14.11 -8.15 5.69
N LEU A 373 14.07 -8.79 6.87
CA LEU A 373 13.95 -8.08 8.15
C LEU A 373 15.11 -7.13 8.39
N LEU A 374 16.35 -7.57 8.13
CA LEU A 374 17.55 -6.73 8.30
C LEU A 374 17.53 -5.53 7.36
N ILE A 375 17.17 -5.73 6.08
CA ILE A 375 17.04 -4.65 5.09
C ILE A 375 15.93 -3.68 5.51
N SER A 376 14.80 -4.19 5.99
CA SER A 376 13.69 -3.36 6.46
C SER A 376 14.07 -2.53 7.68
N LEU A 377 14.83 -3.09 8.61
CA LEU A 377 15.36 -2.38 9.78
C LEU A 377 16.39 -1.31 9.36
N ALA A 378 17.32 -1.66 8.48
CA ALA A 378 18.31 -0.73 7.95
C ALA A 378 17.63 0.44 7.19
N THR A 379 16.58 0.13 6.40
CA THR A 379 15.76 1.15 5.72
C THR A 379 15.11 2.10 6.73
N PHE A 380 14.52 1.56 7.80
CA PHE A 380 13.90 2.36 8.85
C PHE A 380 14.91 3.29 9.52
N VAL A 381 16.05 2.76 9.95
CA VAL A 381 17.10 3.56 10.60
C VAL A 381 17.63 4.65 9.67
N LEU A 382 17.86 4.32 8.40
CA LEU A 382 18.38 5.27 7.41
C LEU A 382 17.37 6.40 7.13
N LEU A 383 16.10 6.10 6.94
CA LEU A 383 15.06 7.09 6.71
C LEU A 383 14.81 7.96 7.96
N ALA A 384 14.73 7.34 9.14
CA ALA A 384 14.56 8.06 10.38
C ALA A 384 15.75 8.98 10.67
N ALA A 385 16.98 8.50 10.47
CA ALA A 385 18.18 9.30 10.63
C ALA A 385 18.20 10.48 9.63
N ALA A 386 17.90 10.24 8.35
CA ALA A 386 17.81 11.31 7.36
C ALA A 386 16.81 12.40 7.80
N LEU A 387 15.58 12.00 8.19
CA LEU A 387 14.54 12.93 8.62
C LEU A 387 14.91 13.69 9.91
N ILE A 388 15.47 13.00 10.92
CA ILE A 388 15.78 13.62 12.21
C ILE A 388 16.98 14.58 12.09
N LEU A 389 17.99 14.19 11.32
CA LEU A 389 19.20 15.01 11.16
C LEU A 389 18.92 16.26 10.32
N THR A 390 18.18 16.12 9.21
CA THR A 390 17.86 17.24 8.32
C THR A 390 16.71 18.10 8.83
N GLY A 391 15.74 17.51 9.53
CA GLY A 391 14.62 18.22 10.14
C GLY A 391 15.06 19.30 11.13
N ARG A 392 16.21 19.08 11.80
CA ARG A 392 16.81 20.09 12.70
C ARG A 392 17.43 21.27 11.95
N ILE A 393 17.73 21.13 10.67
CA ILE A 393 18.28 22.19 9.82
C ILE A 393 17.15 23.11 9.30
N HIS A 394 15.90 22.61 9.30
CA HIS A 394 14.69 23.31 8.81
C HIS A 394 14.75 23.68 7.31
N ASP A 395 15.54 22.95 6.53
CA ASP A 395 15.58 23.02 5.07
C ASP A 395 14.78 21.84 4.48
N ILE A 396 13.61 22.16 3.95
CA ILE A 396 12.69 21.11 3.43
C ILE A 396 13.22 20.47 2.16
N ASP A 397 13.89 21.23 1.28
CA ASP A 397 14.42 20.70 0.02
C ASP A 397 15.58 19.73 0.29
N LEU A 398 16.50 20.12 1.16
CA LEU A 398 17.59 19.24 1.60
C LEU A 398 17.02 17.96 2.26
N THR A 399 15.99 18.10 3.07
CA THR A 399 15.35 16.96 3.74
C THR A 399 14.71 16.01 2.74
N LEU A 400 13.92 16.53 1.80
CA LEU A 400 13.27 15.71 0.76
C LEU A 400 14.30 15.03 -0.14
N LEU A 401 15.36 15.75 -0.51
CA LEU A 401 16.45 15.19 -1.30
C LEU A 401 17.15 14.05 -0.57
N LEU A 402 17.55 14.26 0.70
CA LEU A 402 18.27 13.24 1.46
C LEU A 402 17.37 12.04 1.83
N VAL A 403 16.10 12.28 2.14
CA VAL A 403 15.11 11.21 2.35
C VAL A 403 14.88 10.42 1.06
N GLY A 404 14.74 11.11 -0.08
CA GLY A 404 14.61 10.48 -1.39
C GLY A 404 15.82 9.63 -1.75
N LEU A 405 17.03 10.15 -1.55
CA LEU A 405 18.29 9.44 -1.78
C LEU A 405 18.48 8.25 -0.82
N ALA A 406 18.18 8.43 0.46
CA ALA A 406 18.26 7.38 1.47
C ALA A 406 17.27 6.24 1.16
N GLY A 407 16.03 6.59 0.80
CA GLY A 407 15.02 5.62 0.39
C GLY A 407 15.39 4.91 -0.91
N ALA A 408 15.90 5.64 -1.91
CA ALA A 408 16.37 5.07 -3.17
C ALA A 408 17.56 4.11 -2.94
N ALA A 409 18.53 4.50 -2.12
CA ALA A 409 19.67 3.65 -1.78
C ALA A 409 19.23 2.36 -1.07
N ALA A 410 18.39 2.47 -0.05
CA ALA A 410 17.85 1.30 0.68
C ALA A 410 17.10 0.34 -0.24
N ARG A 411 16.25 0.86 -1.14
CA ARG A 411 15.49 0.05 -2.11
C ARG A 411 16.36 -0.53 -3.21
N THR A 412 17.44 0.17 -3.60
CA THR A 412 18.43 -0.36 -4.54
C THR A 412 19.18 -1.54 -3.93
N VAL A 413 19.58 -1.45 -2.66
CA VAL A 413 20.20 -2.57 -1.93
C VAL A 413 19.24 -3.76 -1.85
N GLN A 414 17.96 -3.50 -1.54
CA GLN A 414 16.94 -4.57 -1.52
C GLN A 414 16.80 -5.22 -2.90
N LEU A 415 16.66 -4.43 -3.97
CA LEU A 415 16.53 -4.93 -5.33
C LEU A 415 17.77 -5.72 -5.77
N ALA A 416 18.97 -5.19 -5.52
CA ALA A 416 20.23 -5.87 -5.83
C ALA A 416 20.33 -7.23 -5.10
N THR A 417 19.95 -7.28 -3.82
CA THR A 417 19.89 -8.52 -3.04
C THR A 417 18.93 -9.54 -3.65
N LEU A 418 17.73 -9.10 -4.06
CA LEU A 418 16.73 -9.97 -4.69
C LEU A 418 17.21 -10.53 -6.04
N LEU A 419 17.82 -9.69 -6.87
CA LEU A 419 18.39 -10.09 -8.15
C LEU A 419 19.57 -11.05 -7.96
N ALA A 420 20.43 -10.82 -6.96
CA ALA A 420 21.52 -11.72 -6.60
C ALA A 420 21.00 -13.10 -6.11
N ILE A 421 19.95 -13.12 -5.27
CA ILE A 421 19.29 -14.37 -4.83
C ILE A 421 18.72 -15.14 -6.01
N ALA A 422 18.17 -14.44 -7.01
CA ALA A 422 17.67 -15.03 -8.24
C ALA A 422 18.79 -15.38 -9.25
N ARG A 423 20.05 -15.04 -8.97
CA ARG A 423 21.23 -15.22 -9.85
C ARG A 423 21.10 -14.49 -11.20
N VAL A 424 20.44 -13.32 -11.21
CA VAL A 424 20.37 -12.45 -12.38
C VAL A 424 21.70 -11.76 -12.58
N ARG A 425 22.23 -11.75 -13.81
CA ARG A 425 23.48 -11.05 -14.14
C ARG A 425 23.28 -9.54 -14.07
N LEU A 426 24.29 -8.81 -13.63
CA LEU A 426 24.21 -7.35 -13.50
C LEU A 426 23.87 -6.66 -14.82
N LEU A 427 24.43 -7.14 -15.94
CA LEU A 427 24.11 -6.61 -17.26
C LEU A 427 22.62 -6.79 -17.60
N ASP A 428 22.06 -7.98 -17.35
CA ASP A 428 20.65 -8.27 -17.61
C ASP A 428 19.72 -7.41 -16.72
N ALA A 429 20.20 -7.03 -15.53
CA ALA A 429 19.49 -6.14 -14.63
C ALA A 429 19.53 -4.67 -15.10
N LEU A 430 20.61 -4.21 -15.74
CA LEU A 430 20.79 -2.82 -16.17
C LEU A 430 20.21 -2.53 -17.56
N VAL A 431 20.20 -3.52 -18.46
CA VAL A 431 19.68 -3.37 -19.83
C VAL A 431 18.26 -2.76 -19.90
N PRO A 432 17.30 -3.15 -19.05
CA PRO A 432 15.97 -2.52 -19.07
C PRO A 432 16.00 -1.01 -18.83
N TYR A 433 16.81 -0.54 -17.88
CA TYR A 433 16.90 0.89 -17.58
C TYR A 433 17.48 1.68 -18.76
N LEU A 434 18.50 1.15 -19.44
CA LEU A 434 19.07 1.78 -20.64
C LEU A 434 18.06 1.76 -21.78
N ARG A 435 17.44 0.62 -22.05
CA ARG A 435 16.47 0.46 -23.15
C ARG A 435 15.29 1.41 -23.00
N TYR A 436 14.60 1.36 -21.86
CA TYR A 436 13.40 2.15 -21.64
C TYR A 436 13.73 3.61 -21.34
N GLY A 437 14.89 3.90 -20.75
CA GLY A 437 15.43 5.24 -20.61
C GLY A 437 15.62 5.94 -21.95
N LEU A 438 16.25 5.25 -22.93
CA LEU A 438 16.40 5.79 -24.28
C LEU A 438 15.04 6.05 -24.97
N PHE A 439 14.04 5.18 -24.77
CA PHE A 439 12.71 5.37 -25.34
C PHE A 439 11.98 6.57 -24.71
N VAL A 440 12.28 6.89 -23.47
CA VAL A 440 11.58 7.97 -22.74
C VAL A 440 12.23 9.34 -22.97
N ILE A 441 13.50 9.42 -23.40
CA ILE A 441 14.17 10.71 -23.61
C ILE A 441 13.40 11.65 -24.57
N PRO A 442 12.97 11.21 -25.78
CA PRO A 442 12.23 12.10 -26.69
C PRO A 442 10.94 12.60 -26.07
N LEU A 443 10.26 11.74 -25.30
CA LEU A 443 9.01 12.09 -24.61
C LEU A 443 9.27 13.06 -23.45
N ALA A 444 10.33 12.86 -22.69
CA ALA A 444 10.77 13.78 -21.64
C ALA A 444 11.10 15.18 -22.19
N VAL A 445 11.76 15.24 -23.35
CA VAL A 445 12.01 16.50 -24.06
C VAL A 445 10.70 17.15 -24.51
N GLY A 446 9.76 16.38 -25.07
CA GLY A 446 8.43 16.88 -25.44
C GLY A 446 7.66 17.44 -24.24
N ILE A 447 7.66 16.74 -23.12
CA ILE A 447 7.05 17.20 -21.85
C ILE A 447 7.75 18.48 -21.37
N TYR A 448 9.08 18.53 -21.40
CA TYR A 448 9.86 19.70 -21.02
C TYR A 448 9.50 20.94 -21.86
N LEU A 449 9.40 20.79 -23.16
CA LEU A 449 9.06 21.88 -24.06
C LEU A 449 7.61 22.38 -23.89
N THR A 450 6.71 21.51 -23.47
CA THR A 450 5.28 21.83 -23.31
C THR A 450 4.85 22.20 -21.90
N ARG A 451 5.74 22.07 -20.90
CA ARG A 451 5.41 22.29 -19.48
C ARG A 451 4.88 23.71 -19.19
N GLY A 452 5.35 24.73 -19.92
CA GLY A 452 4.90 26.13 -19.79
C GLY A 452 3.73 26.53 -20.72
N SER A 453 3.23 25.61 -21.57
CA SER A 453 2.24 25.93 -22.60
C SER A 453 0.78 25.76 -22.14
N GLY A 454 0.57 25.47 -20.85
CA GLY A 454 -0.75 25.24 -20.28
C GLY A 454 -1.07 23.76 -20.05
N SER A 455 -1.95 23.51 -19.08
CA SER A 455 -2.26 22.16 -18.57
C SER A 455 -2.82 21.22 -19.65
N VAL A 456 -3.63 21.72 -20.57
CA VAL A 456 -4.23 20.90 -21.65
C VAL A 456 -3.17 20.37 -22.60
N ILE A 457 -2.24 21.22 -23.03
CA ILE A 457 -1.16 20.83 -23.96
C ILE A 457 -0.22 19.84 -23.25
N LEU A 458 0.16 20.10 -22.01
CA LEU A 458 1.00 19.21 -21.22
C LEU A 458 0.35 17.82 -21.05
N LEU A 459 -0.91 17.76 -20.63
CA LEU A 459 -1.63 16.49 -20.45
C LEU A 459 -1.84 15.74 -21.78
N THR A 460 -2.08 16.46 -22.89
CA THR A 460 -2.17 15.85 -24.20
C THR A 460 -0.83 15.26 -24.63
N THR A 461 0.27 16.00 -24.45
CA THR A 461 1.62 15.53 -24.76
C THR A 461 1.97 14.28 -23.94
N LEU A 462 1.63 14.29 -22.64
CA LEU A 462 1.84 13.14 -21.77
C LEU A 462 1.02 11.93 -22.21
N SER A 463 -0.25 12.13 -22.57
CA SER A 463 -1.16 11.05 -23.01
C SER A 463 -0.70 10.41 -24.31
N VAL A 464 -0.34 11.22 -25.31
CA VAL A 464 0.23 10.75 -26.60
C VAL A 464 1.55 10.02 -26.34
N GLY A 465 2.42 10.61 -25.50
CA GLY A 465 3.67 10.00 -25.09
C GLY A 465 3.49 8.64 -24.42
N ALA A 466 2.51 8.51 -23.51
CA ALA A 466 2.20 7.26 -22.84
C ALA A 466 1.71 6.16 -23.83
N ILE A 467 0.91 6.52 -24.81
CA ILE A 467 0.45 5.60 -25.85
C ILE A 467 1.63 5.13 -26.71
N LEU A 468 2.47 6.06 -27.17
CA LEU A 468 3.67 5.74 -27.96
C LEU A 468 4.64 4.86 -27.18
N TYR A 469 4.94 5.24 -25.93
CA TYR A 469 5.81 4.46 -25.06
C TYR A 469 5.26 3.06 -24.79
N GLY A 470 3.97 2.95 -24.47
CA GLY A 470 3.30 1.67 -24.24
C GLY A 470 3.35 0.77 -25.49
N SER A 471 3.15 1.34 -26.68
CA SER A 471 3.28 0.62 -27.94
C SER A 471 4.69 0.10 -28.18
N LEU A 472 5.72 0.91 -27.91
CA LEU A 472 7.13 0.50 -28.00
C LEU A 472 7.47 -0.62 -27.00
N CYS A 473 6.95 -0.53 -25.76
CA CYS A 473 7.12 -1.58 -24.77
C CYS A 473 6.46 -2.90 -25.21
N LEU A 474 5.28 -2.85 -25.80
CA LEU A 474 4.60 -4.04 -26.34
C LEU A 474 5.37 -4.65 -27.52
N LEU A 475 5.84 -3.84 -28.46
CA LEU A 475 6.66 -4.31 -29.59
C LEU A 475 7.97 -4.94 -29.14
N SER A 476 8.65 -4.33 -28.15
CA SER A 476 9.88 -4.89 -27.58
C SER A 476 9.63 -6.23 -26.90
N ALA A 477 8.46 -6.39 -26.29
CA ALA A 477 8.01 -7.61 -25.66
C ALA A 477 7.72 -8.74 -26.65
N TYR A 478 7.08 -8.41 -27.75
CA TYR A 478 6.76 -9.35 -28.83
C TYR A 478 8.05 -9.90 -29.49
N ARG A 479 9.02 -9.03 -29.75
CA ARG A 479 10.32 -9.42 -30.32
C ARG A 479 11.19 -10.27 -29.38
N ALA A 480 10.95 -10.21 -28.07
CA ALA A 480 11.71 -10.98 -27.07
C ALA A 480 11.12 -12.38 -26.81
N THR A 481 9.97 -12.74 -27.39
CA THR A 481 9.47 -14.13 -27.41
C THR A 481 10.13 -14.87 -28.57
N PRO A 482 11.01 -15.86 -28.32
CA PRO A 482 11.50 -16.72 -29.40
C PRO A 482 10.29 -17.46 -30.02
N ASP A 483 10.26 -17.53 -31.34
CA ASP A 483 9.33 -18.39 -32.10
C ASP A 483 9.49 -19.83 -31.62
N THR A 484 8.75 -20.25 -30.61
CA THR A 484 8.54 -21.67 -30.28
C THR A 484 7.39 -22.22 -31.14
N GLN A 485 7.51 -22.05 -32.47
CA GLN A 485 6.87 -22.97 -33.41
C GLN A 485 7.92 -24.01 -33.81
N GLU A 486 8.31 -24.89 -32.90
CA GLU A 486 8.75 -26.20 -33.34
C GLU A 486 7.54 -26.95 -33.86
N THR A 487 7.46 -26.99 -35.18
CA THR A 487 6.64 -27.95 -35.90
C THR A 487 6.89 -29.36 -35.38
N PRO A 488 5.85 -30.14 -35.09
CA PRO A 488 6.04 -31.56 -34.82
C PRO A 488 6.61 -32.19 -36.08
N THR A 489 7.89 -32.55 -36.06
CA THR A 489 8.45 -33.44 -37.08
C THR A 489 7.74 -34.77 -36.91
N ASP A 490 6.89 -35.07 -37.89
CA ASP A 490 6.35 -36.38 -38.20
C ASP A 490 7.53 -37.37 -38.32
N SER A 491 7.79 -38.13 -37.27
CA SER A 491 8.61 -39.33 -37.36
C SER A 491 7.67 -40.53 -37.62
N LYS A 492 7.26 -40.66 -38.88
CA LYS A 492 6.95 -42.00 -39.39
C LYS A 492 8.29 -42.74 -39.57
N ASN A 493 8.53 -43.77 -38.76
CA ASN A 493 9.05 -45.09 -39.11
C ASN A 493 8.99 -46.02 -37.90
#